data_e94826970d21189346392ba0c9a58acf
#
_entry.id   e94826970d21189346392ba0c9a58acf
#
_cell.length_a   1.000
_cell.length_b   1.000
_cell.length_c   1.000
_cell.angle_alpha   90.00
_cell.angle_beta   90.00
_cell.angle_gamma   90.00
#
_symmetry.space_group_name_H-M   'P 1'
#
loop_
_entity.id
_entity.type
_entity.pdbx_description
1 polymer ?
#
loop_
_entity_poly.entity_id
_entity_poly.type
_entity_poly.pdbx_seq_one_letter_code
_entity_poly.pdbx_strand_id
1 'polypeptide(L)'
;MRNKLLAVLTVMAFAYTATGAAAASNLKAMDADIHAVEIQWEHIKFDEDGSPNQFAHIDALAKFTAGLVKKYPGRVEPSIWEGIVTSEEAGMAGTLSAMSYAKSAKAILEAAYQKDPAALDAGAPTSLGVLYYRVPGFPFGFGDNEKARQLLAQAVSLAPNGMDANYFYADFLMSQHEYAAAYKLLKHALSLPPQTNRPLWDKNRRAVIHELMTKAEASAARG
;
A
#
# COMPACT_ATOMS: atom_id res chain seq x y z
N MET A 1 -25.43 -44.95 29.37
CA MET A 1 -25.52 -44.07 28.18
C MET A 1 -25.08 -42.60 28.43
N ARG A 2 -25.01 -42.13 29.68
CA ARG A 2 -24.71 -40.73 30.04
C ARG A 2 -23.23 -40.30 29.86
N ASN A 3 -22.29 -41.24 30.01
CA ASN A 3 -20.85 -40.95 29.97
C ASN A 3 -20.24 -40.81 28.53
N LYS A 4 -20.93 -41.35 27.49
CA LYS A 4 -20.44 -41.21 26.10
C LYS A 4 -20.77 -39.85 25.47
N LEU A 5 -21.84 -39.16 25.91
CA LEU A 5 -22.18 -37.84 25.41
C LEU A 5 -21.25 -36.73 25.93
N LEU A 6 -20.76 -36.87 27.19
CA LEU A 6 -19.83 -35.88 27.75
C LEU A 6 -18.45 -35.92 27.06
N ALA A 7 -17.98 -37.13 26.70
CA ALA A 7 -16.67 -37.28 26.02
C ALA A 7 -16.66 -36.67 24.61
N VAL A 8 -17.78 -36.73 23.86
CA VAL A 8 -17.89 -36.14 22.52
C VAL A 8 -17.93 -34.62 22.57
N LEU A 9 -18.62 -34.03 23.56
CA LEU A 9 -18.68 -32.58 23.75
C LEU A 9 -17.31 -32.00 24.17
N THR A 10 -16.53 -32.70 24.97
CA THR A 10 -15.20 -32.24 25.41
C THR A 10 -14.17 -32.27 24.26
N VAL A 11 -14.25 -33.29 23.37
CA VAL A 11 -13.36 -33.37 22.19
C VAL A 11 -13.69 -32.28 21.15
N MET A 12 -14.95 -31.97 20.92
CA MET A 12 -15.34 -30.86 20.02
C MET A 12 -14.93 -29.47 20.53
N ALA A 13 -15.02 -29.22 21.84
CA ALA A 13 -14.58 -27.97 22.44
C ALA A 13 -13.05 -27.79 22.35
N PHE A 14 -12.27 -28.83 22.51
CA PHE A 14 -10.80 -28.78 22.38
C PHE A 14 -10.34 -28.57 20.93
N ALA A 15 -11.00 -29.17 19.95
CA ALA A 15 -10.69 -28.97 18.53
C ALA A 15 -10.99 -27.55 18.10
N TYR A 16 -12.07 -26.93 18.59
CA TYR A 16 -12.43 -25.54 18.24
C TYR A 16 -11.48 -24.51 18.84
N THR A 17 -10.97 -24.73 20.03
CA THR A 17 -9.98 -23.83 20.67
C THR A 17 -8.59 -23.96 20.04
N ALA A 18 -8.18 -25.13 19.62
CA ALA A 18 -6.89 -25.36 18.97
C ALA A 18 -6.81 -24.71 17.57
N THR A 19 -7.89 -24.79 16.77
CA THR A 19 -7.96 -24.14 15.46
C THR A 19 -7.98 -22.61 15.57
N GLY A 20 -8.67 -22.05 16.56
CA GLY A 20 -8.68 -20.61 16.82
C GLY A 20 -7.30 -20.09 17.23
N ALA A 21 -6.59 -20.79 18.09
CA ALA A 21 -5.24 -20.41 18.52
C ALA A 21 -4.20 -20.50 17.39
N ALA A 22 -4.28 -21.51 16.53
CA ALA A 22 -3.43 -21.65 15.35
C ALA A 22 -3.68 -20.54 14.31
N ALA A 23 -4.96 -20.19 14.07
CA ALA A 23 -5.32 -19.08 13.17
C ALA A 23 -4.83 -17.73 13.70
N ALA A 24 -4.99 -17.45 15.00
CA ALA A 24 -4.49 -16.23 15.62
C ALA A 24 -2.94 -16.14 15.59
N SER A 25 -2.25 -17.26 15.81
CA SER A 25 -0.79 -17.34 15.69
C SER A 25 -0.32 -17.06 14.26
N ASN A 26 -1.03 -17.58 13.26
CA ASN A 26 -0.71 -17.35 11.85
C ASN A 26 -0.92 -15.88 11.42
N LEU A 27 -1.99 -15.23 11.91
CA LEU A 27 -2.20 -13.80 11.69
C LEU A 27 -1.08 -12.96 12.30
N LYS A 28 -0.69 -13.23 13.54
CA LYS A 28 0.39 -12.52 14.22
C LYS A 28 1.74 -12.70 13.51
N ALA A 29 2.00 -13.90 12.97
CA ALA A 29 3.19 -14.15 12.15
C ALA A 29 3.14 -13.37 10.83
N MET A 30 1.98 -13.30 10.18
CA MET A 30 1.79 -12.51 8.97
C MET A 30 2.01 -11.01 9.22
N ASP A 31 1.44 -10.46 10.31
CA ASP A 31 1.62 -9.05 10.66
C ASP A 31 3.10 -8.71 10.90
N ALA A 32 3.85 -9.62 11.54
CA ALA A 32 5.28 -9.44 11.74
C ALA A 32 6.07 -9.48 10.42
N ASP A 33 5.72 -10.40 9.50
CA ASP A 33 6.34 -10.47 8.18
C ASP A 33 6.02 -9.22 7.33
N ILE A 34 4.78 -8.74 7.36
CA ILE A 34 4.39 -7.50 6.68
C ILE A 34 5.16 -6.31 7.25
N HIS A 35 5.25 -6.21 8.58
CA HIS A 35 6.03 -5.14 9.20
C HIS A 35 7.51 -5.19 8.80
N ALA A 36 8.10 -6.39 8.68
CA ALA A 36 9.46 -6.53 8.16
C ALA A 36 9.61 -6.03 6.71
N VAL A 37 8.60 -6.30 5.84
CA VAL A 37 8.54 -5.73 4.48
C VAL A 37 8.50 -4.21 4.53
N GLU A 38 7.65 -3.63 5.39
CA GLU A 38 7.51 -2.18 5.56
C GLU A 38 8.84 -1.52 5.91
N ILE A 39 9.51 -2.03 6.93
CA ILE A 39 10.81 -1.50 7.38
C ILE A 39 11.88 -1.64 6.31
N GLN A 40 11.95 -2.79 5.63
CA GLN A 40 12.92 -2.99 4.56
C GLN A 40 12.66 -2.08 3.36
N TRP A 41 11.39 -1.92 2.97
CA TRP A 41 10.98 -1.00 1.91
C TRP A 41 11.37 0.46 2.24
N GLU A 42 11.14 0.91 3.50
CA GLU A 42 11.52 2.25 3.94
C GLU A 42 13.02 2.52 3.78
N HIS A 43 13.86 1.59 4.22
CA HIS A 43 15.31 1.71 4.09
C HIS A 43 15.73 1.77 2.62
N ILE A 44 15.21 0.90 1.78
CA ILE A 44 15.49 0.93 0.33
C ILE A 44 15.05 2.25 -0.30
N LYS A 45 13.87 2.74 0.10
CA LYS A 45 13.25 3.94 -0.47
C LYS A 45 13.94 5.23 -0.05
N PHE A 46 14.32 5.36 1.22
CA PHE A 46 14.75 6.63 1.81
C PHE A 46 16.25 6.69 2.11
N ASP A 47 16.87 5.58 2.51
CA ASP A 47 18.30 5.57 2.86
C ASP A 47 19.18 5.19 1.66
N GLU A 48 18.62 4.48 0.66
CA GLU A 48 19.36 4.04 -0.52
C GLU A 48 18.97 4.82 -1.79
N ASP A 49 18.21 5.90 -1.68
CA ASP A 49 17.74 6.68 -2.84
C ASP A 49 18.91 7.10 -3.73
N GLY A 50 18.85 6.72 -5.01
CA GLY A 50 19.91 6.94 -5.98
C GLY A 50 21.15 6.04 -5.82
N SER A 51 21.15 5.10 -4.88
CA SER A 51 22.23 4.10 -4.74
C SER A 51 22.26 3.13 -5.93
N PRO A 52 23.46 2.72 -6.41
CA PRO A 52 23.58 1.75 -7.50
C PRO A 52 22.99 0.37 -7.16
N ASN A 53 22.81 0.05 -5.87
CA ASN A 53 22.25 -1.22 -5.41
C ASN A 53 20.75 -1.17 -5.15
N GLN A 54 20.12 0.01 -5.17
CA GLN A 54 18.71 0.21 -4.81
C GLN A 54 17.78 -0.71 -5.60
N PHE A 55 17.98 -0.82 -6.93
CA PHE A 55 17.18 -1.72 -7.77
C PHE A 55 17.34 -3.19 -7.38
N ALA A 56 18.57 -3.64 -7.10
CA ALA A 56 18.79 -5.02 -6.69
C ALA A 56 18.12 -5.35 -5.35
N HIS A 57 18.09 -4.41 -4.42
CA HIS A 57 17.43 -4.59 -3.12
C HIS A 57 15.91 -4.59 -3.24
N ILE A 58 15.33 -3.72 -4.07
CA ILE A 58 13.88 -3.73 -4.30
C ILE A 58 13.42 -5.01 -5.04
N ASP A 59 14.19 -5.51 -6.00
CA ASP A 59 13.95 -6.80 -6.69
C ASP A 59 14.01 -7.99 -5.70
N ALA A 60 14.95 -7.97 -4.78
CA ALA A 60 15.02 -8.99 -3.72
C ALA A 60 13.79 -8.91 -2.80
N LEU A 61 13.33 -7.71 -2.44
CA LEU A 61 12.13 -7.51 -1.64
C LEU A 61 10.86 -7.95 -2.39
N ALA A 62 10.78 -7.72 -3.71
CA ALA A 62 9.68 -8.19 -4.56
C ALA A 62 9.58 -9.74 -4.54
N LYS A 63 10.72 -10.43 -4.64
CA LYS A 63 10.76 -11.90 -4.51
C LYS A 63 10.33 -12.37 -3.12
N PHE A 64 10.70 -11.65 -2.08
CA PHE A 64 10.29 -11.97 -0.71
C PHE A 64 8.78 -11.79 -0.53
N THR A 65 8.19 -10.69 -0.99
CA THR A 65 6.74 -10.45 -0.92
C THR A 65 5.94 -11.49 -1.70
N ALA A 66 6.39 -11.89 -2.90
CA ALA A 66 5.79 -13.00 -3.65
C ALA A 66 5.85 -14.34 -2.88
N GLY A 67 6.89 -14.54 -2.07
CA GLY A 67 7.00 -15.66 -1.13
C GLY A 67 5.94 -15.60 -0.02
N LEU A 68 5.65 -14.41 0.50
CA LEU A 68 4.62 -14.22 1.54
C LEU A 68 3.21 -14.50 1.02
N VAL A 69 2.90 -14.15 -0.22
CA VAL A 69 1.61 -14.51 -0.87
C VAL A 69 1.40 -16.03 -0.86
N LYS A 70 2.46 -16.82 -1.12
CA LYS A 70 2.41 -18.28 -1.07
C LYS A 70 2.33 -18.80 0.37
N LYS A 71 3.01 -18.14 1.31
CA LYS A 71 3.03 -18.51 2.74
C LYS A 71 1.68 -18.26 3.41
N TYR A 72 0.93 -17.24 2.99
CA TYR A 72 -0.34 -16.83 3.57
C TYR A 72 -1.48 -16.90 2.54
N PRO A 73 -1.83 -18.10 2.05
CA PRO A 73 -2.83 -18.25 1.01
C PRO A 73 -4.19 -17.72 1.47
N GLY A 74 -4.84 -16.98 0.59
CA GLY A 74 -6.14 -16.39 0.91
C GLY A 74 -6.08 -15.04 1.64
N ARG A 75 -4.93 -14.58 2.13
CA ARG A 75 -4.75 -13.23 2.67
C ARG A 75 -4.48 -12.22 1.55
N VAL A 76 -4.94 -11.00 1.75
CA VAL A 76 -4.81 -9.93 0.76
C VAL A 76 -3.60 -9.03 1.03
N GLU A 77 -3.21 -8.89 2.29
CA GLU A 77 -2.18 -7.98 2.74
C GLU A 77 -0.80 -8.27 2.09
N PRO A 78 -0.34 -9.53 1.98
CA PRO A 78 0.88 -9.84 1.24
C PRO A 78 0.80 -9.45 -0.24
N SER A 79 -0.37 -9.63 -0.89
CA SER A 79 -0.54 -9.27 -2.30
C SER A 79 -0.51 -7.75 -2.51
N ILE A 80 -1.03 -6.96 -1.56
CA ILE A 80 -0.94 -5.50 -1.62
C ILE A 80 0.54 -5.08 -1.58
N TRP A 81 1.32 -5.63 -0.65
CA TRP A 81 2.76 -5.32 -0.57
C TRP A 81 3.55 -5.83 -1.77
N GLU A 82 3.22 -7.00 -2.33
CA GLU A 82 3.81 -7.47 -3.59
C GLU A 82 3.56 -6.44 -4.71
N GLY A 83 2.33 -5.96 -4.84
CA GLY A 83 1.97 -4.94 -5.83
C GLY A 83 2.66 -3.59 -5.60
N ILE A 84 2.78 -3.13 -4.35
CA ILE A 84 3.49 -1.89 -3.99
C ILE A 84 4.97 -2.01 -4.36
N VAL A 85 5.64 -3.07 -3.94
CA VAL A 85 7.07 -3.28 -4.22
C VAL A 85 7.33 -3.43 -5.72
N THR A 86 6.48 -4.16 -6.45
CA THR A 86 6.56 -4.27 -7.92
C THR A 86 6.33 -2.93 -8.61
N SER A 87 5.52 -2.03 -8.04
CA SER A 87 5.37 -0.67 -8.58
C SER A 87 6.62 0.20 -8.37
N GLU A 88 7.38 -0.02 -7.30
CA GLU A 88 8.68 0.63 -7.10
C GLU A 88 9.73 0.11 -8.10
N GLU A 89 9.73 -1.20 -8.41
CA GLU A 89 10.57 -1.73 -9.50
C GLU A 89 10.29 -1.00 -10.82
N ALA A 90 9.02 -0.72 -11.12
CA ALA A 90 8.65 0.04 -12.31
C ALA A 90 9.24 1.47 -12.32
N GLY A 91 9.27 2.12 -11.17
CA GLY A 91 9.84 3.46 -11.01
C GLY A 91 11.38 3.51 -11.12
N MET A 92 12.05 2.41 -10.76
CA MET A 92 13.52 2.30 -10.74
C MET A 92 14.08 1.62 -12.00
N ALA A 93 13.25 0.86 -12.72
CA ALA A 93 13.66 0.10 -13.91
C ALA A 93 13.95 1.01 -15.11
N GLY A 94 14.83 0.55 -16.01
CA GLY A 94 15.03 1.21 -17.30
C GLY A 94 13.76 1.20 -18.16
N THR A 95 13.67 2.16 -19.08
CA THR A 95 12.46 2.47 -19.90
C THR A 95 11.80 1.22 -20.55
N LEU A 96 12.62 0.25 -20.98
CA LEU A 96 12.11 -0.95 -21.66
C LEU A 96 11.38 -1.92 -20.72
N SER A 97 11.78 -2.01 -19.46
CA SER A 97 11.22 -2.93 -18.47
C SER A 97 10.19 -2.28 -17.54
N ALA A 98 10.25 -0.95 -17.36
CA ALA A 98 9.35 -0.19 -16.48
C ALA A 98 7.86 -0.50 -16.73
N MET A 99 7.44 -0.53 -17.99
CA MET A 99 6.05 -0.81 -18.38
C MET A 99 5.64 -2.26 -18.04
N SER A 100 6.55 -3.22 -18.11
CA SER A 100 6.30 -4.60 -17.73
C SER A 100 6.01 -4.71 -16.23
N TYR A 101 6.87 -4.11 -15.40
CA TYR A 101 6.67 -4.04 -13.95
C TYR A 101 5.37 -3.32 -13.59
N ALA A 102 5.09 -2.17 -14.22
CA ALA A 102 3.85 -1.42 -13.98
C ALA A 102 2.59 -2.25 -14.30
N LYS A 103 2.59 -3.02 -15.39
CA LYS A 103 1.49 -3.92 -15.74
C LYS A 103 1.35 -5.07 -14.75
N SER A 104 2.46 -5.63 -14.28
CA SER A 104 2.47 -6.68 -13.26
C SER A 104 1.91 -6.16 -11.93
N ALA A 105 2.41 -5.02 -11.45
CA ALA A 105 1.91 -4.37 -10.25
C ALA A 105 0.40 -4.08 -10.33
N LYS A 106 -0.05 -3.54 -11.47
CA LYS A 106 -1.48 -3.30 -11.73
C LYS A 106 -2.30 -4.57 -11.59
N ALA A 107 -1.90 -5.67 -12.20
CA ALA A 107 -2.64 -6.94 -12.16
C ALA A 107 -2.73 -7.50 -10.73
N ILE A 108 -1.64 -7.45 -9.97
CA ILE A 108 -1.59 -7.88 -8.57
C ILE A 108 -2.51 -7.02 -7.70
N LEU A 109 -2.42 -5.70 -7.84
CA LEU A 109 -3.23 -4.75 -7.05
C LEU A 109 -4.71 -4.80 -7.44
N GLU A 110 -5.06 -5.04 -8.71
CA GLU A 110 -6.45 -5.24 -9.13
C GLU A 110 -7.06 -6.49 -8.48
N ALA A 111 -6.31 -7.58 -8.42
CA ALA A 111 -6.77 -8.80 -7.73
C ALA A 111 -6.95 -8.56 -6.22
N ALA A 112 -6.04 -7.83 -5.58
CA ALA A 112 -6.15 -7.46 -4.17
C ALA A 112 -7.34 -6.53 -3.91
N TYR A 113 -7.54 -5.53 -4.76
CA TYR A 113 -8.65 -4.59 -4.72
C TYR A 113 -10.02 -5.27 -4.81
N GLN A 114 -10.17 -6.24 -5.72
CA GLN A 114 -11.41 -7.02 -5.85
C GLN A 114 -11.69 -7.86 -4.61
N LYS A 115 -10.69 -8.26 -3.87
CA LYS A 115 -10.80 -9.13 -2.71
C LYS A 115 -11.14 -8.37 -1.43
N ASP A 116 -10.42 -7.30 -1.15
CA ASP A 116 -10.65 -6.39 -0.02
C ASP A 116 -10.07 -5.00 -0.32
N PRO A 117 -10.90 -4.05 -0.78
CA PRO A 117 -10.46 -2.70 -1.09
C PRO A 117 -10.06 -1.87 0.14
N ALA A 118 -10.48 -2.26 1.35
CA ALA A 118 -10.20 -1.52 2.59
C ALA A 118 -8.92 -1.96 3.29
N ALA A 119 -8.36 -3.14 2.94
CA ALA A 119 -7.19 -3.69 3.59
C ALA A 119 -5.98 -2.74 3.52
N LEU A 120 -5.17 -2.73 4.60
CA LEU A 120 -3.97 -1.88 4.73
C LEU A 120 -4.26 -0.40 4.43
N ASP A 121 -5.24 0.17 5.11
CA ASP A 121 -5.67 1.56 4.93
C ASP A 121 -5.96 1.91 3.45
N ALA A 122 -6.71 1.03 2.77
CA ALA A 122 -7.02 1.14 1.36
C ALA A 122 -5.77 1.12 0.45
N GLY A 123 -4.78 0.32 0.79
CA GLY A 123 -3.49 0.25 0.08
C GLY A 123 -3.63 -0.13 -1.40
N ALA A 124 -4.53 -1.06 -1.74
CA ALA A 124 -4.75 -1.46 -3.13
C ALA A 124 -5.34 -0.33 -4.01
N PRO A 125 -6.47 0.32 -3.67
CA PRO A 125 -6.99 1.43 -4.48
C PRO A 125 -6.07 2.65 -4.48
N THR A 126 -5.33 2.92 -3.39
CA THR A 126 -4.31 3.98 -3.35
C THR A 126 -3.23 3.72 -4.40
N SER A 127 -2.60 2.55 -4.37
CA SER A 127 -1.49 2.21 -5.27
C SER A 127 -1.94 2.07 -6.73
N LEU A 128 -3.14 1.54 -6.98
CA LEU A 128 -3.73 1.52 -8.33
C LEU A 128 -3.96 2.94 -8.85
N GLY A 129 -4.51 3.82 -8.03
CA GLY A 129 -4.71 5.23 -8.39
C GLY A 129 -3.41 5.89 -8.78
N VAL A 130 -2.33 5.66 -8.00
CA VAL A 130 -0.97 6.14 -8.32
C VAL A 130 -0.49 5.61 -9.67
N LEU A 131 -0.63 4.34 -9.94
CA LEU A 131 -0.25 3.75 -11.23
C LEU A 131 -1.02 4.39 -12.38
N TYR A 132 -2.33 4.60 -12.25
CA TYR A 132 -3.16 5.17 -13.31
C TYR A 132 -2.83 6.62 -13.66
N TYR A 133 -2.36 7.46 -12.74
CA TYR A 133 -1.99 8.83 -13.10
C TYR A 133 -0.50 9.02 -13.42
N ARG A 134 0.38 8.08 -13.00
CA ARG A 134 1.82 8.19 -13.26
C ARG A 134 2.26 7.46 -14.53
N VAL A 135 1.57 6.40 -14.91
CA VAL A 135 1.85 5.67 -16.14
C VAL A 135 1.31 6.46 -17.34
N PRO A 136 2.03 6.53 -18.47
CA PRO A 136 1.51 7.15 -19.69
C PRO A 136 0.19 6.55 -20.14
N GLY A 137 -0.70 7.37 -20.71
CA GLY A 137 -1.93 6.91 -21.32
C GLY A 137 -1.72 6.24 -22.68
N PHE A 138 -2.82 5.75 -23.28
CA PHE A 138 -2.80 5.16 -24.62
C PHE A 138 -2.16 6.11 -25.66
N PRO A 139 -1.36 5.65 -26.63
CA PRO A 139 -1.05 4.22 -26.91
C PRO A 139 0.13 3.66 -26.14
N PHE A 140 0.83 4.44 -25.30
CA PHE A 140 2.09 4.06 -24.69
C PHE A 140 1.94 3.24 -23.41
N GLY A 141 0.81 3.38 -22.73
CA GLY A 141 0.50 2.69 -21.47
C GLY A 141 -0.97 2.64 -21.17
N PHE A 142 -1.29 2.39 -19.90
CA PHE A 142 -2.65 2.24 -19.40
C PHE A 142 -3.11 3.43 -18.53
N GLY A 143 -2.36 4.51 -18.48
CA GLY A 143 -2.67 5.68 -17.67
C GLY A 143 -4.06 6.26 -17.99
N ASP A 144 -4.79 6.65 -16.92
CA ASP A 144 -6.16 7.13 -16.99
C ASP A 144 -6.45 7.99 -15.76
N ASN A 145 -6.52 9.30 -15.93
CA ASN A 145 -6.75 10.26 -14.85
C ASN A 145 -8.14 10.13 -14.22
N GLU A 146 -9.16 9.75 -14.98
CA GLU A 146 -10.51 9.57 -14.46
C GLU A 146 -10.55 8.37 -13.52
N LYS A 147 -9.94 7.26 -13.93
CA LYS A 147 -9.81 6.07 -13.10
C LYS A 147 -8.93 6.30 -11.88
N ALA A 148 -7.85 7.06 -12.02
CA ALA A 148 -7.02 7.48 -10.90
C ALA A 148 -7.83 8.27 -9.86
N ARG A 149 -8.60 9.25 -10.30
CA ARG A 149 -9.48 10.05 -9.44
C ARG A 149 -10.47 9.19 -8.66
N GLN A 150 -11.17 8.29 -9.35
CA GLN A 150 -12.15 7.39 -8.74
C GLN A 150 -11.51 6.53 -7.64
N LEU A 151 -10.37 5.91 -7.94
CA LEU A 151 -9.66 5.01 -7.01
C LEU A 151 -9.12 5.77 -5.80
N LEU A 152 -8.49 6.93 -6.00
CA LEU A 152 -7.91 7.72 -4.92
C LEU A 152 -9.00 8.36 -4.03
N ALA A 153 -10.09 8.84 -4.61
CA ALA A 153 -11.24 9.32 -3.83
C ALA A 153 -11.88 8.18 -3.01
N GLN A 154 -12.00 6.99 -3.58
CA GLN A 154 -12.47 5.82 -2.86
C GLN A 154 -11.51 5.42 -1.74
N ALA A 155 -10.19 5.47 -1.97
CA ALA A 155 -9.20 5.16 -0.95
C ALA A 155 -9.35 6.08 0.28
N VAL A 156 -9.49 7.38 0.08
CA VAL A 156 -9.75 8.34 1.17
C VAL A 156 -11.10 8.07 1.86
N SER A 157 -12.11 7.64 1.11
CA SER A 157 -13.42 7.28 1.69
C SER A 157 -13.34 6.04 2.57
N LEU A 158 -12.56 5.02 2.16
CA LEU A 158 -12.36 3.76 2.90
C LEU A 158 -11.42 3.95 4.10
N ALA A 159 -10.40 4.77 3.95
CA ALA A 159 -9.38 5.06 4.96
C ALA A 159 -9.20 6.58 5.15
N PRO A 160 -10.18 7.27 5.75
CA PRO A 160 -10.13 8.74 5.89
C PRO A 160 -8.92 9.21 6.71
N ASN A 161 -8.43 8.38 7.62
CA ASN A 161 -7.23 8.62 8.41
C ASN A 161 -5.98 7.87 7.90
N GLY A 162 -6.02 7.32 6.70
CA GLY A 162 -4.86 6.76 6.01
C GLY A 162 -3.97 7.89 5.49
N MET A 163 -2.74 8.02 6.02
CA MET A 163 -1.83 9.10 5.61
C MET A 163 -1.48 9.00 4.13
N ASP A 164 -1.19 7.80 3.62
CA ASP A 164 -0.87 7.59 2.21
C ASP A 164 -2.07 7.82 1.30
N ALA A 165 -3.28 7.41 1.68
CA ALA A 165 -4.50 7.67 0.89
C ALA A 165 -4.72 9.18 0.70
N ASN A 166 -4.61 9.96 1.77
CA ASN A 166 -4.74 11.42 1.71
C ASN A 166 -3.60 12.08 0.92
N TYR A 167 -2.35 11.64 1.14
CA TYR A 167 -1.18 12.18 0.45
C TYR A 167 -1.25 11.93 -1.06
N PHE A 168 -1.49 10.69 -1.50
CA PHE A 168 -1.49 10.36 -2.92
C PHE A 168 -2.70 10.96 -3.66
N TYR A 169 -3.85 11.09 -3.00
CA TYR A 169 -4.95 11.83 -3.62
C TYR A 169 -4.62 13.31 -3.75
N ALA A 170 -3.97 13.92 -2.77
CA ALA A 170 -3.51 15.29 -2.88
C ALA A 170 -2.45 15.48 -3.98
N ASP A 171 -1.48 14.57 -4.11
CA ASP A 171 -0.47 14.59 -5.17
C ASP A 171 -1.11 14.51 -6.57
N PHE A 172 -2.11 13.63 -6.72
CA PHE A 172 -2.91 13.59 -7.95
C PHE A 172 -3.63 14.93 -8.20
N LEU A 173 -4.33 15.50 -7.20
CA LEU A 173 -5.03 16.78 -7.34
C LEU A 173 -4.09 17.95 -7.68
N MET A 174 -2.85 17.93 -7.13
CA MET A 174 -1.80 18.86 -7.54
C MET A 174 -1.49 18.76 -9.04
N SER A 175 -1.40 17.53 -9.56
CA SER A 175 -1.18 17.30 -10.99
C SER A 175 -2.34 17.77 -11.89
N GLN A 176 -3.54 17.85 -11.31
CA GLN A 176 -4.75 18.37 -11.97
C GLN A 176 -5.01 19.86 -11.71
N HIS A 177 -4.06 20.58 -11.09
CA HIS A 177 -4.17 21.99 -10.71
C HIS A 177 -5.29 22.31 -9.70
N GLU A 178 -5.76 21.32 -8.95
CA GLU A 178 -6.78 21.44 -7.92
C GLU A 178 -6.17 21.76 -6.55
N TYR A 179 -5.40 22.82 -6.46
CA TYR A 179 -4.52 23.16 -5.34
C TYR A 179 -5.24 23.30 -4.00
N ALA A 180 -6.41 23.94 -3.99
CA ALA A 180 -7.17 24.13 -2.75
C ALA A 180 -7.70 22.81 -2.16
N ALA A 181 -8.10 21.87 -3.02
CA ALA A 181 -8.52 20.54 -2.60
C ALA A 181 -7.33 19.70 -2.10
N ALA A 182 -6.21 19.75 -2.82
CA ALA A 182 -4.97 19.10 -2.40
C ALA A 182 -4.51 19.59 -1.03
N TYR A 183 -4.48 20.92 -0.81
CA TYR A 183 -4.10 21.52 0.47
C TYR A 183 -4.91 20.99 1.66
N LYS A 184 -6.24 20.82 1.50
CA LYS A 184 -7.11 20.31 2.56
C LYS A 184 -6.73 18.88 2.96
N LEU A 185 -6.46 18.01 2.00
CA LEU A 185 -6.05 16.63 2.25
C LEU A 185 -4.66 16.56 2.92
N LEU A 186 -3.70 17.36 2.45
CA LEU A 186 -2.36 17.43 3.03
C LEU A 186 -2.40 17.93 4.47
N LYS A 187 -3.20 18.98 4.74
CA LYS A 187 -3.41 19.49 6.09
C LYS A 187 -4.03 18.44 7.01
N HIS A 188 -5.00 17.67 6.51
CA HIS A 188 -5.57 16.56 7.26
C HIS A 188 -4.52 15.48 7.53
N ALA A 189 -3.75 15.05 6.53
CA ALA A 189 -2.69 14.05 6.69
C ALA A 189 -1.67 14.45 7.76
N LEU A 190 -1.26 15.73 7.82
CA LEU A 190 -0.34 16.22 8.85
C LEU A 190 -0.94 16.28 10.26
N SER A 191 -2.27 16.36 10.37
CA SER A 191 -2.94 16.35 11.67
C SER A 191 -3.05 14.97 12.31
N LEU A 192 -2.76 13.90 11.55
CA LEU A 192 -2.79 12.53 12.04
C LEU A 192 -1.65 12.26 13.04
N PRO A 193 -1.86 11.35 14.01
CA PRO A 193 -0.82 11.01 14.96
C PRO A 193 0.40 10.39 14.28
N PRO A 194 1.62 10.55 14.85
CA PRO A 194 2.84 9.93 14.32
C PRO A 194 2.76 8.40 14.31
N GLN A 195 3.32 7.79 13.27
CA GLN A 195 3.46 6.34 13.14
C GLN A 195 4.73 5.87 13.86
N THR A 196 4.62 5.64 15.17
CA THR A 196 5.79 5.34 16.03
C THR A 196 6.44 4.00 15.75
N ASN A 197 5.72 3.07 15.13
CA ASN A 197 6.24 1.77 14.67
C ASN A 197 6.99 1.86 13.33
N ARG A 198 6.88 3.00 12.60
CA ARG A 198 7.52 3.27 11.31
C ARG A 198 8.13 4.67 11.28
N PRO A 199 9.09 4.98 12.16
CA PRO A 199 9.58 6.36 12.34
C PRO A 199 10.31 6.94 11.12
N LEU A 200 11.02 6.11 10.35
CA LEU A 200 11.71 6.55 9.14
C LEU A 200 10.68 6.96 8.07
N TRP A 201 9.67 6.13 7.86
CA TRP A 201 8.58 6.43 6.93
C TRP A 201 7.81 7.68 7.37
N ASP A 202 7.38 7.76 8.63
CA ASP A 202 6.58 8.90 9.15
C ASP A 202 7.33 10.23 8.96
N LYS A 203 8.62 10.27 9.31
CA LYS A 203 9.47 11.45 9.12
C LYS A 203 9.53 11.88 7.65
N ASN A 204 9.85 10.95 6.75
CA ASN A 204 10.00 11.27 5.33
C ASN A 204 8.66 11.61 4.68
N ARG A 205 7.57 10.87 5.02
CA ARG A 205 6.24 11.15 4.49
C ARG A 205 5.76 12.54 4.90
N ARG A 206 5.93 12.93 6.16
CA ARG A 206 5.58 14.29 6.65
C ARG A 206 6.40 15.37 5.97
N ALA A 207 7.68 15.15 5.73
CA ALA A 207 8.53 16.11 5.02
C ALA A 207 8.02 16.36 3.59
N VAL A 208 7.69 15.30 2.84
CA VAL A 208 7.12 15.43 1.48
C VAL A 208 5.75 16.11 1.49
N ILE A 209 4.90 15.80 2.48
CA ILE A 209 3.60 16.44 2.65
C ILE A 209 3.76 17.95 2.91
N HIS A 210 4.68 18.36 3.77
CA HIS A 210 4.97 19.78 4.02
C HIS A 210 5.43 20.51 2.75
N GLU A 211 6.33 19.89 1.98
CA GLU A 211 6.79 20.47 0.72
C GLU A 211 5.64 20.64 -0.27
N LEU A 212 4.81 19.59 -0.43
CA LEU A 212 3.68 19.62 -1.36
C LEU A 212 2.62 20.65 -0.91
N MET A 213 2.38 20.78 0.38
CA MET A 213 1.45 21.75 0.95
C MET A 213 1.91 23.20 0.67
N THR A 214 3.21 23.50 0.85
CA THR A 214 3.78 24.80 0.50
C THR A 214 3.62 25.11 -0.98
N LYS A 215 3.81 24.12 -1.86
CA LYS A 215 3.58 24.28 -3.31
C LYS A 215 2.11 24.54 -3.62
N ALA A 216 1.18 23.86 -2.94
CA ALA A 216 -0.25 24.05 -3.11
C ALA A 216 -0.69 25.47 -2.75
N GLU A 217 -0.23 26.00 -1.60
CA GLU A 217 -0.51 27.37 -1.16
C GLU A 217 0.02 28.39 -2.16
N ALA A 218 1.29 28.28 -2.56
CA ALA A 218 1.90 29.18 -3.51
C ALA A 218 1.23 29.17 -4.88
N SER A 219 0.67 28.03 -5.30
CA SER A 219 -0.02 27.91 -6.58
C SER A 219 -1.47 28.41 -6.52
N ALA A 220 -2.18 28.17 -5.40
CA ALA A 220 -3.51 28.71 -5.18
C ALA A 220 -3.55 30.25 -5.09
N ALA A 221 -2.47 30.88 -4.61
CA ALA A 221 -2.35 32.34 -4.52
C ALA A 221 -2.09 33.02 -5.88
N ARG A 222 -1.76 32.25 -6.92
CA ARG A 222 -1.42 32.76 -8.27
C ARG A 222 -2.53 32.59 -9.31
N GLY A 223 -3.54 31.79 -8.99
CA GLY A 223 -4.72 31.53 -9.85
C GLY A 223 -5.97 32.19 -9.31
#